data_61b75410ef873fe6bcd7230f4ddf7794
#
_entry.id   61b75410ef873fe6bcd7230f4ddf7794
#
_cell.length_a   1.000
_cell.length_b   1.000
_cell.length_c   1.000
_cell.angle_alpha   90.00
_cell.angle_beta   90.00
_cell.angle_gamma   90.00
#
_symmetry.space_group_name_H-M   'P 1'
#
loop_
_entity.id
_entity.type
_entity.pdbx_description
1 polymer ?
#
loop_
_entity_poly.entity_id
_entity_poly.type
_entity_poly.pdbx_seq_one_letter_code
_entity_poly.pdbx_strand_id
1 'polypeptide(L)'
;MNAQNSENKLSVKRETKNKIRVDFDRTPLKERLKAKYFSFYFLQKVAIAIFRMVLMVGISYIVIFPFISKITSSIMAPQDFIDVTVRLIPKNISFDIYKAIVKELGYFEALGNSFLLSFTAAVIQMLTCSLIGYGFAKFKFRGRNLIFLLVMVTMIIPHQTLQHSMYLEFRNFDVLGIVRLLKGGGIQIFDWNVTQLGEGVAEFFGKLDILPKQIVIGVDEYGDDVVMQFKQSGVNIAKTYIPLFLLSATGLAFKNGLYIFLLRQFFRGIPDELEESAYMDGCGTFRTFIQIILPLSIPMMVTVFLFAFCWQWTDDFYVGKIIETTASNKLLVDLVGKVPSSLKLGYAGQTLYETAIRNTCGLMIIAPLVILYAFCQNFLVQGIEHSGIAN
;
A
#
# COMPACT_ATOMS: atom_id res chain seq x y z
N MET A 1 -48.00 12.29 -72.31
CA MET A 1 -47.02 11.23 -72.02
C MET A 1 -46.53 11.42 -70.62
N ASN A 2 -47.15 10.80 -69.63
CA ASN A 2 -46.84 10.91 -68.23
C ASN A 2 -45.84 9.81 -67.85
N ALA A 3 -44.64 10.18 -67.50
CA ALA A 3 -43.66 9.30 -66.91
C ALA A 3 -43.94 9.21 -65.37
N GLN A 4 -44.53 8.11 -64.97
CA GLN A 4 -44.70 7.78 -63.54
C GLN A 4 -43.34 7.42 -62.95
N ASN A 5 -42.82 8.26 -62.10
CA ASN A 5 -41.75 7.90 -61.16
C ASN A 5 -42.31 6.99 -60.08
N SER A 6 -42.11 5.70 -60.22
CA SER A 6 -42.39 4.72 -59.17
C SER A 6 -41.28 4.79 -58.16
N GLU A 7 -41.44 5.63 -57.14
CA GLU A 7 -40.61 5.59 -55.95
C GLU A 7 -40.89 4.27 -55.19
N ASN A 8 -39.89 3.40 -55.14
CA ASN A 8 -39.91 2.14 -54.47
C ASN A 8 -39.90 2.38 -52.95
N LYS A 9 -41.08 2.59 -52.36
CA LYS A 9 -41.24 2.74 -50.89
C LYS A 9 -41.11 1.37 -50.22
N LEU A 10 -39.93 1.14 -49.59
CA LEU A 10 -39.71 0.00 -48.73
C LEU A 10 -40.52 0.16 -47.44
N SER A 11 -41.73 -0.45 -47.37
CA SER A 11 -42.54 -0.50 -46.16
C SER A 11 -42.06 -1.64 -45.26
N VAL A 12 -41.72 -1.34 -44.01
CA VAL A 12 -41.38 -2.35 -43.01
C VAL A 12 -42.59 -2.55 -42.10
N LYS A 13 -43.19 -3.74 -42.17
CA LYS A 13 -44.28 -4.11 -41.28
C LYS A 13 -43.74 -4.57 -39.93
N ARG A 14 -44.10 -3.84 -38.86
CA ARG A 14 -43.85 -4.28 -37.46
C ARG A 14 -45.18 -4.65 -36.82
N GLU A 15 -45.24 -5.84 -36.20
CA GLU A 15 -46.38 -6.24 -35.39
C GLU A 15 -46.25 -5.63 -33.99
N THR A 16 -47.28 -4.92 -33.56
CA THR A 16 -47.40 -4.44 -32.18
C THR A 16 -48.00 -5.52 -31.28
N LYS A 17 -47.83 -5.40 -29.94
CA LYS A 17 -48.33 -6.35 -28.93
C LYS A 17 -49.86 -6.64 -29.10
N ASN A 18 -50.61 -5.71 -29.71
CA ASN A 18 -52.06 -5.82 -29.97
C ASN A 18 -52.40 -6.28 -31.39
N LYS A 19 -51.45 -6.85 -32.15
CA LYS A 19 -51.61 -7.31 -33.53
C LYS A 19 -52.10 -6.22 -34.53
N ILE A 20 -51.95 -4.95 -34.19
CA ILE A 20 -52.25 -3.84 -35.09
C ILE A 20 -51.08 -3.70 -36.03
N ARG A 21 -51.28 -3.93 -37.32
CA ARG A 21 -50.27 -3.68 -38.34
C ARG A 21 -50.25 -2.21 -38.68
N VAL A 22 -49.12 -1.54 -38.32
CA VAL A 22 -48.88 -0.13 -38.66
C VAL A 22 -47.86 -0.10 -39.76
N ASP A 23 -48.22 0.41 -40.93
CA ASP A 23 -47.27 0.63 -42.01
C ASP A 23 -46.58 1.96 -41.79
N PHE A 24 -45.26 1.92 -41.57
CA PHE A 24 -44.43 3.10 -41.41
C PHE A 24 -43.69 3.42 -42.71
N ASP A 25 -44.00 4.57 -43.30
CA ASP A 25 -43.20 5.11 -44.37
C ASP A 25 -41.81 5.50 -43.87
N ARG A 26 -40.76 4.93 -44.46
CA ARG A 26 -39.40 5.29 -44.12
C ARG A 26 -39.08 6.69 -44.71
N THR A 27 -38.83 7.63 -43.85
CA THR A 27 -38.31 8.95 -44.29
C THR A 27 -37.04 8.83 -45.14
N PRO A 28 -36.83 9.67 -46.16
CA PRO A 28 -35.65 9.64 -47.04
C PRO A 28 -34.34 9.66 -46.25
N LEU A 29 -33.34 8.95 -46.71
CA LEU A 29 -32.02 8.85 -46.03
C LEU A 29 -31.40 10.22 -45.71
N LYS A 30 -31.56 11.22 -46.63
CA LYS A 30 -31.07 12.59 -46.44
C LYS A 30 -31.72 13.28 -45.22
N GLU A 31 -33.03 13.14 -45.05
CA GLU A 31 -33.74 13.73 -43.90
C GLU A 31 -33.40 13.04 -42.59
N ARG A 32 -33.20 11.73 -42.62
CA ARG A 32 -32.71 10.97 -41.42
C ARG A 32 -31.30 11.39 -41.01
N LEU A 33 -30.39 11.54 -41.99
CA LEU A 33 -29.04 12.00 -41.74
C LEU A 33 -29.04 13.45 -41.22
N LYS A 34 -29.85 14.32 -41.83
CA LYS A 34 -29.99 15.70 -41.36
C LYS A 34 -30.59 15.80 -39.97
N ALA A 35 -31.64 15.03 -39.65
CA ALA A 35 -32.24 14.96 -38.32
C ALA A 35 -31.30 14.34 -37.28
N LYS A 36 -30.44 13.40 -37.68
CA LYS A 36 -29.50 12.73 -36.78
C LYS A 36 -28.28 13.59 -36.48
N TYR A 37 -27.69 14.23 -37.51
CA TYR A 37 -26.41 14.92 -37.36
C TYR A 37 -26.52 16.44 -37.22
N PHE A 38 -27.64 17.06 -37.64
CA PHE A 38 -27.91 18.50 -37.49
C PHE A 38 -28.96 18.83 -36.43
N SER A 39 -29.30 17.86 -35.59
CA SER A 39 -30.15 18.11 -34.44
C SER A 39 -29.37 18.87 -33.36
N PHE A 40 -30.00 19.83 -32.68
CA PHE A 40 -29.45 20.51 -31.50
C PHE A 40 -28.95 19.53 -30.43
N TYR A 41 -29.65 18.45 -30.25
CA TYR A 41 -29.24 17.34 -29.35
C TYR A 41 -27.91 16.67 -29.77
N PHE A 42 -27.71 16.48 -31.08
CA PHE A 42 -26.45 15.93 -31.60
C PHE A 42 -25.29 16.90 -31.40
N LEU A 43 -25.48 18.19 -31.70
CA LEU A 43 -24.48 19.23 -31.45
C LEU A 43 -24.10 19.32 -29.98
N GLN A 44 -25.08 19.28 -29.06
CA GLN A 44 -24.84 19.26 -27.63
C GLN A 44 -24.05 18.01 -27.22
N LYS A 45 -24.40 16.83 -27.73
CA LYS A 45 -23.69 15.59 -27.45
C LYS A 45 -22.24 15.62 -27.92
N VAL A 46 -22.00 16.17 -29.12
CA VAL A 46 -20.63 16.35 -29.66
C VAL A 46 -19.85 17.37 -28.84
N ALA A 47 -20.46 18.51 -28.50
CA ALA A 47 -19.81 19.53 -27.66
C ALA A 47 -19.41 18.96 -26.29
N ILE A 48 -20.30 18.19 -25.63
CA ILE A 48 -20.00 17.51 -24.35
C ILE A 48 -18.90 16.46 -24.54
N ALA A 49 -18.91 15.70 -25.65
CA ALA A 49 -17.88 14.70 -25.93
C ALA A 49 -16.50 15.35 -26.14
N ILE A 50 -16.44 16.46 -26.90
CA ILE A 50 -15.21 17.25 -27.10
C ILE A 50 -14.74 17.82 -25.76
N PHE A 51 -15.63 18.41 -24.97
CA PHE A 51 -15.30 18.95 -23.65
C PHE A 51 -14.69 17.86 -22.74
N ARG A 52 -15.34 16.68 -22.67
CA ARG A 52 -14.81 15.53 -21.90
C ARG A 52 -13.44 15.10 -22.41
N MET A 53 -13.25 15.03 -23.73
CA MET A 53 -11.97 14.64 -24.33
C MET A 53 -10.86 15.64 -23.98
N VAL A 54 -11.12 16.95 -24.13
CA VAL A 54 -10.15 17.99 -23.78
C VAL A 54 -9.80 17.95 -22.29
N LEU A 55 -10.82 17.78 -21.43
CA LEU A 55 -10.63 17.68 -19.99
C LEU A 55 -9.81 16.42 -19.62
N MET A 56 -10.14 15.26 -20.19
CA MET A 56 -9.39 14.03 -19.96
C MET A 56 -7.94 14.14 -20.42
N VAL A 57 -7.70 14.68 -21.63
CA VAL A 57 -6.33 14.88 -22.15
C VAL A 57 -5.56 15.86 -21.28
N GLY A 58 -6.20 16.97 -20.88
CA GLY A 58 -5.57 17.98 -20.02
C GLY A 58 -5.18 17.42 -18.65
N ILE A 59 -6.08 16.70 -17.99
CA ILE A 59 -5.78 16.04 -16.70
C ILE A 59 -4.69 14.98 -16.88
N SER A 60 -4.80 14.14 -17.91
CA SER A 60 -3.79 13.11 -18.19
C SER A 60 -2.41 13.73 -18.44
N TYR A 61 -2.33 14.84 -19.16
CA TYR A 61 -1.07 15.55 -19.38
C TYR A 61 -0.48 16.04 -18.06
N ILE A 62 -1.27 16.71 -17.21
CA ILE A 62 -0.80 17.22 -15.91
C ILE A 62 -0.27 16.09 -15.02
N VAL A 63 -0.94 14.93 -15.02
CA VAL A 63 -0.55 13.78 -14.19
C VAL A 63 0.67 13.07 -14.76
N ILE A 64 0.75 12.88 -16.08
CA ILE A 64 1.79 12.07 -16.72
C ILE A 64 3.09 12.88 -16.93
N PHE A 65 2.98 14.19 -17.17
CA PHE A 65 4.14 15.04 -17.48
C PHE A 65 5.28 14.97 -16.43
N PRO A 66 5.03 15.00 -15.11
CA PRO A 66 6.10 14.84 -14.11
C PRO A 66 6.84 13.51 -14.21
N PHE A 67 6.13 12.43 -14.58
CA PHE A 67 6.76 11.13 -14.77
C PHE A 67 7.64 11.10 -16.03
N ILE A 68 7.14 11.64 -17.12
CA ILE A 68 7.93 11.78 -18.37
C ILE A 68 9.19 12.60 -18.08
N SER A 69 9.07 13.75 -17.41
CA SER A 69 10.21 14.58 -17.06
C SER A 69 11.25 13.86 -16.19
N LYS A 70 10.80 13.06 -15.21
CA LYS A 70 11.71 12.25 -14.38
C LYS A 70 12.38 11.14 -15.17
N ILE A 71 11.64 10.46 -16.05
CA ILE A 71 12.19 9.40 -16.91
C ILE A 71 13.23 9.99 -17.86
N THR A 72 12.93 11.11 -18.51
CA THR A 72 13.88 11.73 -19.44
C THR A 72 15.13 12.27 -18.72
N SER A 73 14.97 12.92 -17.57
CA SER A 73 16.10 13.39 -16.77
C SER A 73 16.98 12.24 -16.22
N SER A 74 16.40 11.06 -16.02
CA SER A 74 17.16 9.90 -15.52
C SER A 74 18.20 9.35 -16.52
N ILE A 75 18.02 9.65 -17.80
CA ILE A 75 18.91 9.24 -18.89
C ILE A 75 19.72 10.38 -19.47
N MET A 76 19.68 11.56 -18.87
CA MET A 76 20.48 12.73 -19.28
C MET A 76 21.91 12.64 -18.74
N ALA A 77 22.89 12.97 -19.58
CA ALA A 77 24.27 13.14 -19.15
C ALA A 77 24.44 14.42 -18.31
N PRO A 78 25.47 14.53 -17.45
CA PRO A 78 25.72 15.73 -16.63
C PRO A 78 25.75 17.03 -17.43
N GLN A 79 26.26 16.99 -18.65
CA GLN A 79 26.38 18.14 -19.56
C GLN A 79 25.02 18.73 -19.96
N ASP A 80 24.01 17.89 -20.09
CA ASP A 80 22.67 18.29 -20.50
C ASP A 80 21.97 19.16 -19.42
N PHE A 81 22.39 19.06 -18.16
CA PHE A 81 21.85 19.88 -17.05
C PHE A 81 22.42 21.31 -17.02
N ILE A 82 23.50 21.57 -17.76
CA ILE A 82 24.10 22.90 -17.89
C ILE A 82 23.61 23.58 -19.17
N ASP A 83 23.22 22.79 -20.21
CA ASP A 83 22.77 23.30 -21.49
C ASP A 83 21.34 23.86 -21.41
N VAL A 84 21.19 25.17 -21.48
CA VAL A 84 19.92 25.89 -21.39
C VAL A 84 18.92 25.47 -22.49
N THR A 85 19.41 24.90 -23.59
CA THR A 85 18.58 24.45 -24.71
C THR A 85 17.96 23.09 -24.49
N VAL A 86 18.47 22.32 -23.52
CA VAL A 86 17.93 20.98 -23.14
C VAL A 86 16.87 21.17 -22.05
N ARG A 87 15.63 20.76 -22.34
CA ARG A 87 14.52 20.85 -21.37
C ARG A 87 13.94 19.48 -21.03
N LEU A 88 13.42 18.78 -22.05
CA LEU A 88 12.74 17.50 -21.87
C LEU A 88 13.44 16.36 -22.61
N ILE A 89 14.00 16.62 -23.78
CA ILE A 89 14.62 15.61 -24.62
C ILE A 89 16.13 15.66 -24.40
N PRO A 90 16.77 14.57 -23.94
CA PRO A 90 18.22 14.53 -23.76
C PRO A 90 18.95 14.69 -25.10
N LYS A 91 20.03 15.45 -25.12
CA LYS A 91 20.97 15.50 -26.26
C LYS A 91 22.00 14.35 -26.14
N ASN A 92 22.46 14.13 -24.93
CA ASN A 92 23.43 13.10 -24.61
C ASN A 92 22.80 12.06 -23.67
N ILE A 93 22.51 10.88 -24.22
CA ILE A 93 21.93 9.78 -23.45
C ILE A 93 23.03 9.08 -22.65
N SER A 94 22.84 8.97 -21.35
CA SER A 94 23.73 8.23 -20.43
C SER A 94 22.93 7.36 -19.47
N PHE A 95 23.45 6.18 -19.18
CA PHE A 95 22.93 5.25 -18.15
C PHE A 95 23.84 5.20 -16.91
N ASP A 96 24.73 6.17 -16.75
CA ASP A 96 25.72 6.15 -15.68
C ASP A 96 25.06 6.31 -14.29
N ILE A 97 23.96 7.06 -14.22
CA ILE A 97 23.15 7.15 -12.98
C ILE A 97 22.66 5.77 -12.54
N TYR A 98 22.09 4.99 -13.46
CA TYR A 98 21.60 3.64 -13.17
C TYR A 98 22.74 2.68 -12.75
N LYS A 99 23.87 2.73 -13.47
CA LYS A 99 25.05 1.91 -13.14
C LYS A 99 25.59 2.23 -11.76
N ALA A 100 25.71 3.52 -11.43
CA ALA A 100 26.20 3.97 -10.13
C ALA A 100 25.25 3.57 -8.98
N ILE A 101 23.94 3.72 -9.16
CA ILE A 101 22.94 3.30 -8.15
C ILE A 101 23.04 1.80 -7.91
N VAL A 102 23.11 1.00 -8.97
CA VAL A 102 23.20 -0.47 -8.85
C VAL A 102 24.48 -0.88 -8.17
N LYS A 103 25.64 -0.31 -8.58
CA LYS A 103 26.96 -0.76 -8.14
C LYS A 103 27.36 -0.18 -6.77
N GLU A 104 27.18 1.14 -6.56
CA GLU A 104 27.67 1.81 -5.35
C GLU A 104 26.67 1.80 -4.21
N LEU A 105 25.36 1.91 -4.51
CA LEU A 105 24.34 1.92 -3.47
C LEU A 105 23.83 0.51 -3.12
N GLY A 106 24.18 -0.54 -3.89
CA GLY A 106 23.77 -1.91 -3.62
C GLY A 106 22.26 -2.13 -3.86
N TYR A 107 21.75 -1.64 -5.00
CA TYR A 107 20.32 -1.67 -5.32
C TYR A 107 19.67 -3.05 -5.19
N PHE A 108 20.29 -4.11 -5.73
CA PHE A 108 19.70 -5.45 -5.72
C PHE A 108 19.61 -6.06 -4.32
N GLU A 109 20.58 -5.76 -3.44
CA GLU A 109 20.52 -6.17 -2.03
C GLU A 109 19.35 -5.46 -1.32
N ALA A 110 19.24 -4.13 -1.50
CA ALA A 110 18.13 -3.35 -0.95
C ALA A 110 16.77 -3.78 -1.52
N LEU A 111 16.72 -4.15 -2.80
CA LEU A 111 15.52 -4.68 -3.45
C LEU A 111 15.07 -6.01 -2.81
N GLY A 112 16.00 -6.93 -2.61
CA GLY A 112 15.73 -8.21 -1.96
C GLY A 112 15.21 -8.05 -0.54
N ASN A 113 15.85 -7.19 0.26
CA ASN A 113 15.46 -6.89 1.62
C ASN A 113 14.06 -6.22 1.69
N SER A 114 13.83 -5.22 0.83
CA SER A 114 12.52 -4.54 0.75
C SER A 114 11.42 -5.48 0.31
N PHE A 115 11.70 -6.37 -0.65
CA PHE A 115 10.72 -7.36 -1.09
C PHE A 115 10.38 -8.35 0.02
N LEU A 116 11.38 -8.92 0.67
CA LEU A 116 11.18 -9.87 1.77
C LEU A 116 10.37 -9.24 2.91
N LEU A 117 10.75 -8.03 3.34
CA LEU A 117 10.05 -7.31 4.39
C LEU A 117 8.60 -7.03 4.00
N SER A 118 8.39 -6.41 2.83
CA SER A 118 7.06 -5.97 2.40
C SER A 118 6.13 -7.15 2.11
N PHE A 119 6.65 -8.20 1.48
CA PHE A 119 5.87 -9.40 1.19
C PHE A 119 5.44 -10.12 2.47
N THR A 120 6.38 -10.35 3.38
CA THR A 120 6.09 -11.05 4.64
C THR A 120 5.12 -10.26 5.50
N ALA A 121 5.34 -8.95 5.67
CA ALA A 121 4.44 -8.09 6.42
C ALA A 121 3.03 -8.06 5.78
N ALA A 122 2.92 -7.94 4.45
CA ALA A 122 1.64 -7.90 3.74
C ALA A 122 0.86 -9.22 3.88
N VAL A 123 1.54 -10.37 3.79
CA VAL A 123 0.90 -11.68 4.00
C VAL A 123 0.38 -11.81 5.43
N ILE A 124 1.19 -11.46 6.43
CA ILE A 124 0.77 -11.49 7.84
C ILE A 124 -0.43 -10.56 8.06
N GLN A 125 -0.38 -9.31 7.58
CA GLN A 125 -1.48 -8.35 7.70
C GLN A 125 -2.75 -8.85 7.04
N MET A 126 -2.66 -9.37 5.82
CA MET A 126 -3.78 -9.92 5.07
C MET A 126 -4.46 -11.05 5.87
N LEU A 127 -3.70 -12.01 6.38
CA LEU A 127 -4.23 -13.14 7.14
C LEU A 127 -4.85 -12.69 8.47
N THR A 128 -4.14 -11.86 9.23
CA THR A 128 -4.62 -11.35 10.52
C THR A 128 -5.88 -10.50 10.36
N CYS A 129 -5.88 -9.57 9.39
CA CYS A 129 -7.04 -8.72 9.16
C CYS A 129 -8.24 -9.50 8.61
N SER A 130 -7.99 -10.62 7.86
CA SER A 130 -9.07 -11.52 7.43
C SER A 130 -9.73 -12.21 8.60
N LEU A 131 -8.96 -12.75 9.53
CA LEU A 131 -9.50 -13.39 10.75
C LEU A 131 -10.31 -12.39 11.59
N ILE A 132 -9.74 -11.22 11.85
CA ILE A 132 -10.40 -10.16 12.64
C ILE A 132 -11.65 -9.65 11.92
N GLY A 133 -11.56 -9.39 10.61
CA GLY A 133 -12.66 -8.92 9.78
C GLY A 133 -13.83 -9.91 9.73
N TYR A 134 -13.53 -11.20 9.60
CA TYR A 134 -14.51 -12.27 9.65
C TYR A 134 -15.19 -12.36 11.03
N GLY A 135 -14.42 -12.29 12.10
CA GLY A 135 -14.96 -12.25 13.45
C GLY A 135 -15.93 -11.11 13.70
N PHE A 136 -15.61 -9.89 13.21
CA PHE A 136 -16.50 -8.74 13.28
C PHE A 136 -17.70 -8.80 12.32
N ALA A 137 -17.61 -9.53 11.22
CA ALA A 137 -18.69 -9.69 10.27
C ALA A 137 -19.76 -10.67 10.75
N LYS A 138 -19.34 -11.88 11.14
CA LYS A 138 -20.19 -13.04 11.34
C LYS A 138 -20.49 -13.36 12.82
N PHE A 139 -19.57 -13.10 13.73
CA PHE A 139 -19.80 -13.45 15.14
C PHE A 139 -20.58 -12.38 15.88
N LYS A 140 -21.51 -12.81 16.72
CA LYS A 140 -22.32 -11.98 17.62
C LYS A 140 -21.76 -12.10 19.04
N PHE A 141 -21.06 -11.07 19.52
CA PHE A 141 -20.54 -11.01 20.90
C PHE A 141 -20.82 -9.65 21.54
N ARG A 142 -20.82 -9.61 22.87
CA ARG A 142 -21.04 -8.37 23.63
C ARG A 142 -19.90 -7.40 23.39
N GLY A 143 -20.22 -6.14 23.07
CA GLY A 143 -19.22 -5.09 22.81
C GLY A 143 -18.65 -5.07 21.39
N ARG A 144 -19.09 -5.94 20.44
CA ARG A 144 -18.63 -5.97 19.07
C ARG A 144 -18.54 -4.61 18.40
N ASN A 145 -19.61 -3.82 18.53
CA ASN A 145 -19.68 -2.50 17.88
C ASN A 145 -18.73 -1.49 18.53
N LEU A 146 -18.55 -1.56 19.85
CA LEU A 146 -17.61 -0.71 20.57
C LEU A 146 -16.17 -1.03 20.18
N ILE A 147 -15.79 -2.31 20.17
CA ILE A 147 -14.45 -2.73 19.79
C ILE A 147 -14.19 -2.38 18.32
N PHE A 148 -15.17 -2.56 17.44
CA PHE A 148 -15.03 -2.15 16.04
C PHE A 148 -14.86 -0.63 15.92
N LEU A 149 -15.59 0.17 16.70
CA LEU A 149 -15.41 1.62 16.78
C LEU A 149 -13.99 1.99 17.21
N LEU A 150 -13.44 1.29 18.21
CA LEU A 150 -12.05 1.51 18.65
C LEU A 150 -11.05 1.18 17.53
N VAL A 151 -11.28 0.11 16.77
CA VAL A 151 -10.48 -0.18 15.58
C VAL A 151 -10.56 0.97 14.56
N MET A 152 -11.72 1.57 14.34
CA MET A 152 -11.85 2.74 13.46
C MET A 152 -11.12 3.98 14.02
N VAL A 153 -11.14 4.18 15.33
CA VAL A 153 -10.42 5.28 15.99
C VAL A 153 -8.90 5.16 15.75
N THR A 154 -8.33 3.95 15.70
CA THR A 154 -6.91 3.77 15.40
C THR A 154 -6.49 4.35 14.04
N MET A 155 -7.42 4.46 13.09
CA MET A 155 -7.14 5.07 11.78
C MET A 155 -7.05 6.61 11.85
N ILE A 156 -7.69 7.21 12.84
CA ILE A 156 -7.76 8.67 13.00
C ILE A 156 -6.53 9.19 13.76
N ILE A 157 -6.00 8.37 14.66
CA ILE A 157 -4.82 8.73 15.46
C ILE A 157 -3.61 8.89 14.53
N PRO A 158 -2.97 10.08 14.49
CA PRO A 158 -1.79 10.27 13.66
C PRO A 158 -0.62 9.44 14.21
N HIS A 159 -0.10 8.53 13.40
CA HIS A 159 0.99 7.63 13.79
C HIS A 159 2.28 8.38 14.19
N GLN A 160 2.45 9.58 13.68
CA GLN A 160 3.58 10.45 14.00
C GLN A 160 3.67 10.75 15.50
N THR A 161 2.56 10.84 16.19
CA THR A 161 2.51 11.09 17.64
C THR A 161 2.96 9.89 18.47
N LEU A 162 2.80 8.68 17.94
CA LEU A 162 3.14 7.43 18.62
C LEU A 162 4.59 6.97 18.36
N GLN A 163 5.26 7.59 17.41
CA GLN A 163 6.58 7.16 16.91
C GLN A 163 7.62 6.97 18.02
N HIS A 164 7.79 7.97 18.85
CA HIS A 164 8.82 7.95 19.90
C HIS A 164 8.52 6.90 20.97
N SER A 165 7.27 6.82 21.39
CA SER A 165 6.84 5.79 22.35
C SER A 165 7.02 4.38 21.80
N MET A 166 6.64 4.14 20.53
CA MET A 166 6.83 2.84 19.89
C MET A 166 8.30 2.46 19.74
N TYR A 167 9.18 3.42 19.40
CA TYR A 167 10.62 3.16 19.35
C TYR A 167 11.17 2.75 20.71
N LEU A 168 10.80 3.45 21.78
CA LEU A 168 11.24 3.12 23.14
C LEU A 168 10.72 1.75 23.58
N GLU A 169 9.47 1.44 23.26
CA GLU A 169 8.85 0.14 23.55
C GLU A 169 9.57 -1.00 22.83
N PHE A 170 9.89 -0.86 21.55
CA PHE A 170 10.63 -1.88 20.80
C PHE A 170 12.11 -1.97 21.18
N ARG A 171 12.68 -0.88 21.68
CA ARG A 171 14.04 -0.89 22.22
C ARG A 171 14.12 -1.63 23.56
N ASN A 172 13.05 -1.59 24.36
CA ASN A 172 12.93 -2.23 25.65
C ASN A 172 11.77 -3.23 25.68
N PHE A 173 11.65 -4.03 24.61
CA PHE A 173 10.51 -4.89 24.41
C PHE A 173 10.40 -5.95 25.50
N ASP A 174 9.31 -5.88 26.25
CA ASP A 174 8.99 -6.82 27.32
C ASP A 174 7.47 -7.05 27.37
N VAL A 175 7.04 -8.18 26.81
CA VAL A 175 5.62 -8.53 26.78
C VAL A 175 5.15 -8.87 28.20
N LEU A 176 4.38 -7.97 28.82
CA LEU A 176 3.80 -8.16 30.15
C LEU A 176 4.81 -8.53 31.25
N GLY A 177 6.09 -8.11 31.10
CA GLY A 177 7.12 -8.47 32.03
C GLY A 177 7.67 -9.89 31.88
N ILE A 178 7.26 -10.64 30.86
CA ILE A 178 7.70 -12.05 30.64
C ILE A 178 9.19 -12.10 30.36
N VAL A 179 9.72 -11.19 29.53
CA VAL A 179 11.15 -11.17 29.21
C VAL A 179 11.98 -10.83 30.46
N ARG A 180 11.50 -9.93 31.31
CA ARG A 180 12.10 -9.61 32.59
C ARG A 180 12.12 -10.81 33.52
N LEU A 181 11.01 -11.57 33.56
CA LEU A 181 10.91 -12.82 34.32
C LEU A 181 11.94 -13.86 33.84
N LEU A 182 12.02 -14.07 32.53
CA LEU A 182 12.96 -15.00 31.91
C LEU A 182 14.43 -14.62 32.13
N LYS A 183 14.72 -13.32 32.32
CA LYS A 183 16.05 -12.81 32.67
C LYS A 183 16.37 -12.83 34.18
N GLY A 184 15.53 -13.46 34.97
CA GLY A 184 15.72 -13.58 36.43
C GLY A 184 15.31 -12.34 37.23
N GLY A 185 14.59 -11.39 36.61
CA GLY A 185 13.94 -10.26 37.28
C GLY A 185 12.51 -10.63 37.69
N GLY A 186 12.11 -10.41 38.95
CA GLY A 186 10.72 -10.63 39.36
C GLY A 186 9.72 -9.75 38.64
N ILE A 187 8.52 -10.26 38.33
CA ILE A 187 7.37 -9.48 37.85
C ILE A 187 6.53 -9.07 39.07
N GLN A 188 6.23 -7.77 39.18
CA GLN A 188 5.16 -7.30 40.06
C GLN A 188 3.87 -7.15 39.24
N ILE A 189 2.92 -8.03 39.48
CA ILE A 189 1.54 -7.91 38.95
C ILE A 189 0.66 -7.67 40.19
N PHE A 190 0.11 -6.46 40.36
CA PHE A 190 -0.76 -6.11 41.50
C PHE A 190 -0.18 -6.60 42.82
N ASP A 191 0.68 -6.17 43.49
CA ASP A 191 1.26 -6.62 44.78
C ASP A 191 1.71 -8.09 44.86
N TRP A 192 1.61 -8.85 43.78
CA TRP A 192 2.11 -10.23 43.71
C TRP A 192 3.54 -10.26 43.12
N ASN A 193 4.49 -10.66 43.95
CA ASN A 193 5.87 -10.94 43.51
C ASN A 193 5.95 -12.39 43.00
N VAL A 194 5.99 -12.53 41.66
CA VAL A 194 6.27 -13.85 41.06
C VAL A 194 7.77 -14.08 41.08
N THR A 195 8.22 -15.00 41.89
CA THR A 195 9.63 -15.36 42.05
C THR A 195 10.21 -16.10 40.84
N GLN A 196 11.48 -15.90 40.62
CA GLN A 196 12.37 -16.31 39.53
C GLN A 196 12.11 -17.68 38.91
N LEU A 197 12.01 -17.72 37.57
CA LEU A 197 12.25 -18.94 36.80
C LEU A 197 13.74 -19.27 36.87
N GLY A 198 14.06 -20.52 37.13
CA GLY A 198 15.36 -21.02 37.53
C GLY A 198 16.57 -20.46 36.74
N GLU A 199 17.72 -20.45 37.39
CA GLU A 199 18.99 -19.87 36.98
C GLU A 199 19.44 -20.26 35.54
N GLY A 200 19.12 -21.45 35.05
CA GLY A 200 19.49 -21.92 33.72
C GLY A 200 18.77 -21.21 32.55
N VAL A 201 17.53 -20.75 32.77
CA VAL A 201 16.78 -19.97 31.77
C VAL A 201 17.30 -18.52 31.72
N ALA A 202 17.63 -17.98 32.88
CA ALA A 202 18.23 -16.66 33.02
C ALA A 202 19.63 -16.59 32.36
N GLU A 203 20.43 -17.66 32.46
CA GLU A 203 21.75 -17.75 31.82
C GLU A 203 21.64 -17.82 30.29
N PHE A 204 20.66 -18.57 29.75
CA PHE A 204 20.41 -18.65 28.30
C PHE A 204 20.05 -17.27 27.71
N PHE A 205 19.14 -16.53 28.35
CA PHE A 205 18.74 -15.19 27.90
C PHE A 205 19.73 -14.10 28.26
N GLY A 206 20.56 -14.29 29.30
CA GLY A 206 21.66 -13.37 29.66
C GLY A 206 22.77 -13.31 28.60
N LYS A 207 22.98 -14.39 27.84
CA LYS A 207 23.93 -14.45 26.70
C LYS A 207 23.45 -13.66 25.48
N LEU A 208 22.18 -13.25 25.42
CA LEU A 208 21.62 -12.32 24.43
C LEU A 208 21.83 -10.86 24.82
N ASP A 209 23.03 -10.50 25.29
CA ASP A 209 23.39 -9.15 25.73
C ASP A 209 23.56 -8.19 24.53
N ILE A 210 22.44 -7.72 23.98
CA ILE A 210 22.37 -6.89 22.76
C ILE A 210 22.23 -5.39 23.11
N LEU A 211 22.38 -4.98 24.38
CA LEU A 211 21.99 -3.64 24.81
C LEU A 211 23.12 -2.84 25.48
N PRO A 212 23.27 -1.55 25.16
CA PRO A 212 24.12 -0.65 25.95
C PRO A 212 23.49 -0.47 27.34
N LYS A 213 24.30 -0.70 28.38
CA LYS A 213 23.86 -0.64 29.79
C LYS A 213 23.69 0.79 30.31
N GLN A 214 24.21 1.78 29.60
CA GLN A 214 24.28 3.17 30.07
C GLN A 214 24.11 4.14 28.87
N ILE A 215 23.36 5.23 29.07
CA ILE A 215 23.29 6.37 28.14
C ILE A 215 23.80 7.60 28.90
N VAL A 216 24.85 8.23 28.38
CA VAL A 216 25.34 9.52 28.88
C VAL A 216 24.35 10.59 28.40
N ILE A 217 23.72 11.31 29.33
CA ILE A 217 22.75 12.36 29.03
C ILE A 217 23.40 13.74 28.97
N GLY A 218 24.51 13.89 29.63
CA GLY A 218 25.27 15.16 29.72
C GLY A 218 26.45 15.02 30.66
N VAL A 219 27.16 16.10 30.87
CA VAL A 219 28.26 16.20 31.82
C VAL A 219 27.80 17.12 32.94
N ASP A 220 28.04 16.77 34.19
CA ASP A 220 27.71 17.63 35.34
C ASP A 220 28.67 18.82 35.49
N GLU A 221 28.41 19.68 36.47
CA GLU A 221 29.24 20.86 36.75
C GLU A 221 30.69 20.50 37.13
N TYR A 222 30.97 19.24 37.46
CA TYR A 222 32.31 18.77 37.87
C TYR A 222 33.02 18.03 36.73
N GLY A 223 32.39 17.90 35.55
CA GLY A 223 32.97 17.24 34.38
C GLY A 223 32.74 15.71 34.34
N ASP A 224 31.93 15.18 35.24
CA ASP A 224 31.58 13.75 35.27
C ASP A 224 30.38 13.47 34.39
N ASP A 225 30.40 12.31 33.69
CA ASP A 225 29.31 11.87 32.82
C ASP A 225 28.04 11.60 33.64
N VAL A 226 26.97 12.36 33.39
CA VAL A 226 25.65 12.09 33.95
C VAL A 226 25.07 10.91 33.21
N VAL A 227 25.15 9.73 33.83
CA VAL A 227 24.73 8.47 33.28
C VAL A 227 23.33 8.14 33.76
N MET A 228 22.36 8.15 32.87
CA MET A 228 21.05 7.55 33.16
C MET A 228 21.15 6.02 33.02
N GLN A 229 21.21 5.33 34.13
CA GLN A 229 21.09 3.89 34.16
C GLN A 229 19.61 3.54 33.94
N PHE A 230 19.23 3.29 32.68
CA PHE A 230 17.98 2.57 32.45
C PHE A 230 18.21 1.12 32.90
N LYS A 231 17.50 0.70 33.92
CA LYS A 231 17.40 -0.72 34.29
C LYS A 231 16.63 -1.42 33.17
N GLN A 232 17.34 -1.74 32.07
CA GLN A 232 16.74 -2.34 30.87
C GLN A 232 16.35 -3.76 31.20
N SER A 233 15.05 -3.98 31.35
CA SER A 233 14.49 -5.31 31.59
C SER A 233 14.13 -6.07 30.31
N GLY A 234 14.00 -5.36 29.18
CA GLY A 234 13.53 -5.91 27.91
C GLY A 234 14.65 -6.36 26.93
N VAL A 235 14.26 -6.80 25.75
CA VAL A 235 15.11 -7.12 24.62
C VAL A 235 14.99 -6.03 23.56
N ASN A 236 16.12 -5.56 22.99
CA ASN A 236 16.09 -4.60 21.89
C ASN A 236 15.78 -5.33 20.57
N ILE A 237 14.54 -5.23 20.11
CA ILE A 237 14.11 -5.73 18.81
C ILE A 237 14.06 -4.66 17.73
N ALA A 238 14.33 -3.38 18.07
CA ALA A 238 14.28 -2.25 17.13
C ALA A 238 15.33 -2.34 16.00
N LYS A 239 16.40 -3.15 16.18
CA LYS A 239 17.42 -3.40 15.14
C LYS A 239 17.02 -4.47 14.11
N THR A 240 15.82 -5.00 14.22
CA THR A 240 15.33 -6.12 13.39
C THR A 240 14.00 -5.76 12.74
N TYR A 241 13.51 -6.59 11.83
CA TYR A 241 12.16 -6.47 11.25
C TYR A 241 11.05 -7.01 12.15
N ILE A 242 11.41 -7.61 13.30
CA ILE A 242 10.47 -8.21 14.25
C ILE A 242 9.36 -7.22 14.69
N PRO A 243 9.64 -5.94 15.02
CA PRO A 243 8.59 -4.98 15.38
C PRO A 243 7.49 -4.87 14.33
N LEU A 244 7.85 -4.81 13.04
CA LEU A 244 6.87 -4.69 11.97
C LEU A 244 6.04 -5.97 11.80
N PHE A 245 6.66 -7.14 11.96
CA PHE A 245 5.94 -8.41 11.92
C PHE A 245 5.01 -8.59 13.12
N LEU A 246 5.43 -8.16 14.31
CA LEU A 246 4.58 -8.17 15.51
C LEU A 246 3.36 -7.25 15.34
N LEU A 247 3.57 -6.01 14.88
CA LEU A 247 2.47 -5.09 14.61
C LEU A 247 1.52 -5.67 13.54
N SER A 248 2.07 -6.31 12.51
CA SER A 248 1.29 -6.96 11.46
C SER A 248 0.47 -8.13 12.01
N ALA A 249 1.07 -8.98 12.84
CA ALA A 249 0.44 -10.16 13.42
C ALA A 249 -0.61 -9.84 14.51
N THR A 250 -0.45 -8.72 15.21
CA THR A 250 -1.40 -8.28 16.24
C THR A 250 -2.54 -7.43 15.72
N GLY A 251 -2.53 -7.09 14.43
CA GLY A 251 -3.53 -6.20 13.84
C GLY A 251 -3.31 -4.70 14.14
N LEU A 252 -2.17 -4.35 14.72
CA LEU A 252 -1.82 -2.98 15.12
C LEU A 252 -0.92 -2.26 14.11
N ALA A 253 -0.56 -2.90 12.99
CA ALA A 253 0.24 -2.25 11.96
C ALA A 253 -0.52 -1.11 11.31
N PHE A 254 0.25 -0.23 10.70
CA PHE A 254 -0.27 0.91 9.95
C PHE A 254 -1.30 0.46 8.91
N LYS A 255 -2.47 1.12 8.89
CA LYS A 255 -3.60 0.80 8.00
C LYS A 255 -4.35 -0.50 8.28
N ASN A 256 -3.98 -1.31 9.27
CA ASN A 256 -4.73 -2.54 9.59
C ASN A 256 -6.21 -2.26 9.91
N GLY A 257 -6.52 -1.13 10.55
CA GLY A 257 -7.92 -0.70 10.77
C GLY A 257 -8.71 -0.59 9.46
N LEU A 258 -8.10 -0.03 8.40
CA LEU A 258 -8.70 0.04 7.06
C LEU A 258 -8.90 -1.36 6.46
N TYR A 259 -7.92 -2.23 6.57
CA TYR A 259 -7.99 -3.60 6.03
C TYR A 259 -9.06 -4.42 6.74
N ILE A 260 -9.15 -4.31 8.06
CA ILE A 260 -10.20 -4.95 8.87
C ILE A 260 -11.58 -4.42 8.44
N PHE A 261 -11.71 -3.11 8.22
CA PHE A 261 -12.96 -2.51 7.75
C PHE A 261 -13.39 -3.06 6.38
N LEU A 262 -12.47 -3.06 5.39
CA LEU A 262 -12.76 -3.54 4.04
C LEU A 262 -13.17 -5.02 4.05
N LEU A 263 -12.39 -5.87 4.74
CA LEU A 263 -12.67 -7.29 4.86
C LEU A 263 -13.97 -7.56 5.60
N ARG A 264 -14.26 -6.83 6.69
CA ARG A 264 -15.54 -6.95 7.39
C ARG A 264 -16.71 -6.60 6.48
N GLN A 265 -16.62 -5.52 5.69
CA GLN A 265 -17.70 -5.15 4.77
C GLN A 265 -17.91 -6.22 3.70
N PHE A 266 -16.83 -6.74 3.15
CA PHE A 266 -16.88 -7.83 2.18
C PHE A 266 -17.53 -9.09 2.77
N PHE A 267 -17.08 -9.55 3.94
CA PHE A 267 -17.63 -10.75 4.61
C PHE A 267 -19.10 -10.58 5.00
N ARG A 268 -19.55 -9.38 5.30
CA ARG A 268 -20.98 -9.10 5.54
C ARG A 268 -21.84 -9.22 4.30
N GLY A 269 -21.27 -9.04 3.11
CA GLY A 269 -21.95 -9.25 1.83
C GLY A 269 -22.08 -10.71 1.43
N ILE A 270 -21.36 -11.63 2.08
CA ILE A 270 -21.48 -13.06 1.81
C ILE A 270 -22.73 -13.59 2.51
N PRO A 271 -23.66 -14.27 1.77
CA PRO A 271 -24.88 -14.84 2.32
C PRO A 271 -24.61 -15.82 3.47
N ASP A 272 -25.41 -15.75 4.54
CA ASP A 272 -25.26 -16.61 5.72
C ASP A 272 -25.62 -18.07 5.41
N GLU A 273 -26.46 -18.32 4.39
CA GLU A 273 -26.88 -19.63 3.93
C GLU A 273 -25.71 -20.54 3.52
N LEU A 274 -24.60 -19.96 3.04
CA LEU A 274 -23.39 -20.72 2.70
C LEU A 274 -22.72 -21.31 3.95
N GLU A 275 -22.71 -20.54 5.04
CA GLU A 275 -22.17 -21.02 6.33
C GLU A 275 -23.12 -22.02 6.99
N GLU A 276 -24.42 -21.77 6.94
CA GLU A 276 -25.44 -22.67 7.48
C GLU A 276 -25.41 -24.03 6.79
N SER A 277 -25.28 -24.06 5.44
CA SER A 277 -25.13 -25.30 4.67
C SER A 277 -23.88 -26.07 5.11
N ALA A 278 -22.74 -25.39 5.30
CA ALA A 278 -21.52 -26.03 5.78
C ALA A 278 -21.65 -26.60 7.20
N TYR A 279 -22.39 -25.92 8.07
CA TYR A 279 -22.66 -26.41 9.43
C TYR A 279 -23.59 -27.63 9.40
N MET A 280 -24.56 -27.68 8.51
CA MET A 280 -25.40 -28.86 8.30
C MET A 280 -24.58 -30.08 7.81
N ASP A 281 -23.54 -29.83 7.01
CA ASP A 281 -22.59 -30.86 6.56
C ASP A 281 -21.56 -31.24 7.64
N GLY A 282 -21.67 -30.71 8.88
CA GLY A 282 -20.80 -31.02 10.00
C GLY A 282 -19.48 -30.26 10.00
N CYS A 283 -19.30 -29.23 9.19
CA CYS A 283 -18.11 -28.37 9.22
C CYS A 283 -18.13 -27.47 10.45
N GLY A 284 -17.02 -27.41 11.17
CA GLY A 284 -16.84 -26.40 12.23
C GLY A 284 -16.53 -25.02 11.64
N THR A 285 -16.75 -23.97 12.43
CA THR A 285 -16.58 -22.55 12.01
C THR A 285 -15.24 -22.24 11.35
N PHE A 286 -14.14 -22.72 11.91
CA PHE A 286 -12.81 -22.49 11.35
C PHE A 286 -12.60 -23.19 10.00
N ARG A 287 -13.14 -24.40 9.85
CA ARG A 287 -13.10 -25.14 8.59
C ARG A 287 -13.95 -24.46 7.52
N THR A 288 -15.15 -24.00 7.88
CA THR A 288 -16.02 -23.21 7.00
C THR A 288 -15.32 -21.93 6.53
N PHE A 289 -14.65 -21.22 7.44
CA PHE A 289 -13.86 -20.03 7.09
C PHE A 289 -12.79 -20.34 6.05
N ILE A 290 -11.95 -21.38 6.29
CA ILE A 290 -10.82 -21.68 5.39
C ILE A 290 -11.30 -22.27 4.05
N GLN A 291 -12.31 -23.15 4.05
CA GLN A 291 -12.68 -23.92 2.87
C GLN A 291 -13.72 -23.21 1.99
N ILE A 292 -14.54 -22.32 2.55
CA ILE A 292 -15.63 -21.67 1.84
C ILE A 292 -15.44 -20.16 1.77
N ILE A 293 -15.32 -19.49 2.93
CA ILE A 293 -15.33 -18.04 2.99
C ILE A 293 -14.05 -17.44 2.43
N LEU A 294 -12.89 -17.99 2.79
CA LEU A 294 -11.59 -17.49 2.35
C LEU A 294 -11.41 -17.57 0.81
N PRO A 295 -11.73 -18.70 0.14
CA PRO A 295 -11.68 -18.77 -1.32
C PRO A 295 -12.63 -17.80 -2.03
N LEU A 296 -13.84 -17.59 -1.51
CA LEU A 296 -14.77 -16.59 -2.04
C LEU A 296 -14.27 -15.15 -1.90
N SER A 297 -13.42 -14.91 -0.92
CA SER A 297 -12.86 -13.57 -0.63
C SER A 297 -11.51 -13.29 -1.29
N ILE A 298 -11.00 -14.18 -2.15
CA ILE A 298 -9.71 -13.99 -2.84
C ILE A 298 -9.57 -12.60 -3.49
N PRO A 299 -10.56 -12.05 -4.23
CA PRO A 299 -10.41 -10.72 -4.83
C PRO A 299 -10.15 -9.63 -3.81
N MET A 300 -10.88 -9.64 -2.68
CA MET A 300 -10.68 -8.68 -1.59
C MET A 300 -9.37 -8.91 -0.85
N MET A 301 -8.98 -10.17 -0.63
CA MET A 301 -7.70 -10.50 0.01
C MET A 301 -6.52 -10.02 -0.84
N VAL A 302 -6.56 -10.21 -2.16
CA VAL A 302 -5.54 -9.70 -3.08
C VAL A 302 -5.49 -8.17 -3.03
N THR A 303 -6.65 -7.50 -2.95
CA THR A 303 -6.72 -6.03 -2.79
C THR A 303 -6.04 -5.57 -1.50
N VAL A 304 -6.34 -6.22 -0.38
CA VAL A 304 -5.72 -5.91 0.93
C VAL A 304 -4.22 -6.21 0.91
N PHE A 305 -3.81 -7.36 0.34
CA PHE A 305 -2.40 -7.69 0.16
C PHE A 305 -1.64 -6.62 -0.62
N LEU A 306 -2.19 -6.17 -1.75
CA LEU A 306 -1.57 -5.14 -2.59
C LEU A 306 -1.46 -3.81 -1.85
N PHE A 307 -2.48 -3.39 -1.13
CA PHE A 307 -2.41 -2.18 -0.32
C PHE A 307 -1.35 -2.31 0.78
N ALA A 308 -1.33 -3.41 1.51
CA ALA A 308 -0.35 -3.66 2.56
C ALA A 308 1.07 -3.70 1.99
N PHE A 309 1.27 -4.40 0.86
CA PHE A 309 2.56 -4.48 0.18
C PHE A 309 3.05 -3.12 -0.30
N CYS A 310 2.21 -2.35 -1.00
CA CYS A 310 2.59 -1.04 -1.53
C CYS A 310 2.93 -0.04 -0.40
N TRP A 311 2.15 -0.06 0.69
CA TRP A 311 2.44 0.78 1.85
C TRP A 311 3.75 0.41 2.52
N GLN A 312 3.99 -0.87 2.76
CA GLN A 312 5.23 -1.32 3.40
C GLN A 312 6.45 -1.11 2.49
N TRP A 313 6.28 -1.25 1.17
CA TRP A 313 7.34 -1.03 0.18
C TRP A 313 7.85 0.41 0.16
N THR A 314 6.96 1.37 0.35
CA THR A 314 7.27 2.80 0.33
C THR A 314 7.37 3.43 1.72
N ASP A 315 7.38 2.60 2.77
CA ASP A 315 7.39 3.07 4.15
C ASP A 315 8.74 3.67 4.54
N ASP A 316 8.78 4.98 4.59
CA ASP A 316 9.89 5.80 5.09
C ASP A 316 9.78 6.09 6.60
N PHE A 317 8.57 6.00 7.13
CA PHE A 317 8.27 6.41 8.48
C PHE A 317 8.70 5.38 9.53
N TYR A 318 8.19 4.14 9.45
CA TYR A 318 8.53 3.11 10.43
C TYR A 318 9.95 2.58 10.23
N VAL A 319 10.33 2.36 8.96
CA VAL A 319 11.66 1.88 8.62
C VAL A 319 12.75 2.87 9.07
N GLY A 320 12.60 4.16 8.74
CA GLY A 320 13.62 5.16 9.07
C GLY A 320 13.66 5.58 10.54
N LYS A 321 12.66 5.19 11.36
CA LYS A 321 12.52 5.68 12.74
C LYS A 321 12.46 4.59 13.79
N ILE A 322 11.96 3.43 13.45
CA ILE A 322 11.85 2.28 14.38
C ILE A 322 12.94 1.26 14.11
N ILE A 323 13.33 1.08 12.84
CA ILE A 323 14.38 0.14 12.46
C ILE A 323 15.69 0.91 12.29
N GLU A 324 16.71 0.55 13.05
CA GLU A 324 18.06 1.03 12.82
C GLU A 324 18.63 0.34 11.57
N THR A 325 18.69 1.08 10.43
CA THR A 325 19.28 0.56 9.20
C THR A 325 20.79 0.36 9.34
N THR A 326 21.23 -0.87 9.12
CA THR A 326 22.64 -1.28 9.08
C THR A 326 23.06 -1.58 7.65
N ALA A 327 24.34 -1.86 7.42
CA ALA A 327 24.82 -2.22 6.10
C ALA A 327 24.13 -3.48 5.55
N SER A 328 23.77 -4.43 6.43
CA SER A 328 23.16 -5.71 6.06
C SER A 328 21.64 -5.67 5.88
N ASN A 329 20.93 -4.64 6.39
CA ASN A 329 19.48 -4.53 6.29
C ASN A 329 19.02 -3.27 5.54
N LYS A 330 19.81 -2.78 4.58
CA LYS A 330 19.44 -1.66 3.71
C LYS A 330 18.13 -1.94 3.00
N LEU A 331 17.29 -0.91 2.91
CA LEU A 331 16.04 -0.94 2.16
C LEU A 331 16.08 0.04 0.99
N LEU A 332 15.21 -0.16 0.00
CA LEU A 332 15.15 0.71 -1.18
C LEU A 332 14.90 2.17 -0.83
N VAL A 333 14.07 2.43 0.17
CA VAL A 333 13.74 3.78 0.64
C VAL A 333 15.00 4.52 1.13
N ASP A 334 15.95 3.81 1.75
CA ASP A 334 17.21 4.37 2.23
C ASP A 334 18.12 4.88 1.09
N LEU A 335 17.88 4.46 -0.14
CA LEU A 335 18.70 4.85 -1.28
C LEU A 335 18.35 6.23 -1.83
N VAL A 336 17.10 6.69 -1.68
CA VAL A 336 16.60 7.94 -2.28
C VAL A 336 17.38 9.17 -1.80
N GLY A 337 17.80 9.15 -0.55
CA GLY A 337 18.58 10.27 0.04
C GLY A 337 20.06 10.27 -0.34
N LYS A 338 20.58 9.19 -0.95
CA LYS A 338 22.01 8.98 -1.17
C LYS A 338 22.41 9.31 -2.61
N VAL A 339 23.52 10.01 -2.75
CA VAL A 339 24.15 10.30 -4.04
C VAL A 339 25.42 9.48 -4.15
N PRO A 340 25.57 8.64 -5.21
CA PRO A 340 26.79 7.87 -5.44
C PRO A 340 28.04 8.77 -5.48
N SER A 341 29.12 8.32 -4.92
CA SER A 341 30.36 9.12 -4.83
C SER A 341 30.97 9.41 -6.20
N SER A 342 30.84 8.50 -7.14
CA SER A 342 31.32 8.67 -8.53
C SER A 342 30.56 9.75 -9.30
N LEU A 343 29.34 10.11 -8.88
CA LEU A 343 28.49 11.10 -9.54
C LEU A 343 28.50 12.47 -8.86
N LYS A 344 29.28 12.64 -7.79
CA LYS A 344 29.46 13.94 -7.15
C LYS A 344 30.43 14.78 -7.97
N LEU A 345 29.90 15.76 -8.66
CA LEU A 345 30.65 16.65 -9.55
C LEU A 345 30.61 18.06 -8.98
N GLY A 346 31.76 18.73 -8.91
CA GLY A 346 31.82 20.11 -8.41
C GLY A 346 31.63 21.15 -9.52
N TYR A 347 30.42 21.26 -10.11
CA TYR A 347 30.16 22.21 -11.19
C TYR A 347 28.79 22.94 -11.04
N ALA A 348 28.61 24.01 -11.80
CA ALA A 348 27.32 24.71 -11.89
C ALA A 348 26.29 23.74 -12.50
N GLY A 349 25.13 23.58 -11.85
CA GLY A 349 24.12 22.57 -12.25
C GLY A 349 24.17 21.27 -11.44
N GLN A 350 25.12 21.08 -10.54
CA GLN A 350 25.21 19.90 -9.68
C GLN A 350 23.89 19.61 -8.94
N THR A 351 23.21 20.62 -8.42
CA THR A 351 21.94 20.47 -7.69
C THR A 351 20.85 19.84 -8.56
N LEU A 352 20.77 20.23 -9.86
CA LEU A 352 19.82 19.65 -10.81
C LEU A 352 20.17 18.19 -11.10
N TYR A 353 21.46 17.89 -11.29
CA TYR A 353 21.92 16.54 -11.52
C TYR A 353 21.72 15.63 -10.30
N GLU A 354 22.03 16.10 -9.09
CA GLU A 354 21.70 15.35 -7.85
C GLU A 354 20.20 15.09 -7.70
N THR A 355 19.37 16.07 -8.09
CA THR A 355 17.92 15.89 -8.12
C THR A 355 17.51 14.82 -9.12
N ALA A 356 18.15 14.76 -10.28
CA ALA A 356 17.93 13.71 -11.27
C ALA A 356 18.35 12.33 -10.73
N ILE A 357 19.47 12.23 -10.02
CA ILE A 357 19.92 10.98 -9.36
C ILE A 357 18.87 10.51 -8.35
N ARG A 358 18.39 11.40 -7.47
CA ARG A 358 17.33 11.07 -6.50
C ARG A 358 16.02 10.67 -7.18
N ASN A 359 15.63 11.36 -8.25
CA ASN A 359 14.47 11.00 -9.04
C ASN A 359 14.63 9.63 -9.70
N THR A 360 15.83 9.30 -10.19
CA THR A 360 16.14 7.98 -10.78
C THR A 360 16.04 6.87 -9.73
N CYS A 361 16.56 7.09 -8.52
CA CYS A 361 16.32 6.16 -7.40
C CYS A 361 14.83 5.95 -7.16
N GLY A 362 14.04 7.04 -7.11
CA GLY A 362 12.59 6.96 -6.96
C GLY A 362 11.89 6.19 -8.08
N LEU A 363 12.30 6.38 -9.34
CA LEU A 363 11.79 5.60 -10.48
C LEU A 363 12.11 4.10 -10.34
N MET A 364 13.33 3.77 -9.94
CA MET A 364 13.75 2.39 -9.73
C MET A 364 12.99 1.72 -8.57
N ILE A 365 12.59 2.48 -7.54
CA ILE A 365 11.77 1.98 -6.45
C ILE A 365 10.32 1.75 -6.90
N ILE A 366 9.78 2.65 -7.71
CA ILE A 366 8.39 2.56 -8.17
C ILE A 366 8.22 1.50 -9.27
N ALA A 367 9.23 1.24 -10.09
CA ALA A 367 9.15 0.32 -11.22
C ALA A 367 8.60 -1.08 -10.85
N PRO A 368 9.07 -1.77 -9.79
CA PRO A 368 8.50 -3.05 -9.37
C PRO A 368 7.02 -2.96 -8.96
N LEU A 369 6.61 -1.85 -8.33
CA LEU A 369 5.21 -1.62 -7.95
C LEU A 369 4.30 -1.45 -9.16
N VAL A 370 4.76 -0.72 -10.18
CA VAL A 370 4.01 -0.55 -11.43
C VAL A 370 3.83 -1.88 -12.14
N ILE A 371 4.88 -2.71 -12.16
CA ILE A 371 4.81 -4.07 -12.72
C ILE A 371 3.81 -4.91 -11.93
N LEU A 372 3.89 -4.93 -10.61
CA LEU A 372 2.96 -5.66 -9.75
C LEU A 372 1.51 -5.20 -9.97
N TYR A 373 1.29 -3.88 -10.03
CA TYR A 373 -0.02 -3.31 -10.31
C TYR A 373 -0.58 -3.77 -11.67
N ALA A 374 0.24 -3.77 -12.72
CA ALA A 374 -0.18 -4.19 -14.06
C ALA A 374 -0.70 -5.63 -14.09
N PHE A 375 -0.12 -6.53 -13.28
CA PHE A 375 -0.62 -7.91 -13.14
C PHE A 375 -1.87 -8.03 -12.28
N CYS A 376 -2.00 -7.21 -11.25
CA CYS A 376 -3.04 -7.37 -10.23
C CYS A 376 -4.23 -6.40 -10.38
N GLN A 377 -4.22 -5.47 -11.34
CA GLN A 377 -5.24 -4.43 -11.50
C GLN A 377 -6.68 -4.97 -11.61
N ASN A 378 -6.86 -6.13 -12.27
CA ASN A 378 -8.19 -6.74 -12.42
C ASN A 378 -8.78 -7.18 -11.07
N PHE A 379 -7.95 -7.71 -10.16
CA PHE A 379 -8.39 -8.09 -8.82
C PHE A 379 -8.72 -6.86 -7.97
N LEU A 380 -7.98 -5.76 -8.14
CA LEU A 380 -8.25 -4.49 -7.45
C LEU A 380 -9.64 -3.94 -7.82
N VAL A 381 -9.95 -3.92 -9.12
CA VAL A 381 -11.27 -3.44 -9.59
C VAL A 381 -12.38 -4.29 -9.01
N GLN A 382 -12.29 -5.62 -9.13
CA GLN A 382 -13.28 -6.54 -8.59
C GLN A 382 -13.43 -6.43 -7.06
N GLY A 383 -12.30 -6.33 -6.34
CA GLY A 383 -12.31 -6.23 -4.88
C GLY A 383 -12.99 -4.95 -4.39
N ILE A 384 -12.76 -3.82 -5.06
CA ILE A 384 -13.36 -2.52 -4.68
C ILE A 384 -14.85 -2.49 -5.06
N GLU A 385 -15.24 -2.99 -6.21
CA GLU A 385 -16.65 -3.05 -6.64
C GLU A 385 -17.51 -3.84 -5.65
N HIS A 386 -17.02 -4.99 -5.18
CA HIS A 386 -17.75 -5.81 -4.20
C HIS A 386 -17.74 -5.21 -2.77
N SER A 387 -16.80 -4.33 -2.44
CA SER A 387 -16.75 -3.72 -1.10
C SER A 387 -17.60 -2.46 -0.92
N GLY A 388 -17.93 -1.79 -2.01
CA GLY A 388 -18.43 -0.42 -1.95
C GLY A 388 -19.84 -0.19 -2.46
N ILE A 389 -20.43 -1.07 -3.25
CA ILE A 389 -21.65 -0.77 -4.01
C ILE A 389 -22.54 -2.01 -4.14
N ALA A 390 -22.77 -2.70 -3.05
CA ALA A 390 -23.88 -3.63 -2.96
C ALA A 390 -25.02 -2.92 -2.18
N ASN A 391 -25.65 -1.96 -2.83
CA ASN A 391 -26.94 -1.38 -2.47
C ASN A 391 -27.74 -1.15 -3.74
#